data_7d3f490a0d53b973877dca9acb29a754
#
_entry.id   7d3f490a0d53b973877dca9acb29a754
#
_cell.length_a   1.000
_cell.length_b   1.000
_cell.length_c   1.000
_cell.angle_alpha   90.00
_cell.angle_beta   90.00
_cell.angle_gamma   90.00
#
_symmetry.space_group_name_H-M   'P 1'
#
loop_
_entity.id
_entity.type
_entity.pdbx_description
1 polymer ?
#
loop_
_entity_poly.entity_id
_entity_poly.type
_entity_poly.pdbx_seq_one_letter_code
_entity_poly.pdbx_strand_id
1 'polypeptide(L)' 'MNFTVYTRDGCPYCTKIQEVLRLAELRHVIYKLDRDFDRESFYGQFGQGATFPQVVLNTENLGGCTETVQYLKENNLV' A
#
# COMPACT_ATOMS: atom_id res chain seq x y z
N MET A 1 -7.83 4.33 12.24
CA MET A 1 -6.67 3.87 11.48
C MET A 1 -7.15 3.33 10.15
N ASN A 2 -6.72 3.93 9.06
CA ASN A 2 -7.21 3.59 7.74
C ASN A 2 -6.05 3.51 6.75
N PHE A 3 -5.82 2.31 6.22
CA PHE A 3 -4.75 2.06 5.25
C PHE A 3 -5.29 2.19 3.83
N THR A 4 -4.53 2.82 2.95
CA THR A 4 -4.81 2.89 1.52
C THR A 4 -3.66 2.24 0.79
N VAL A 5 -3.96 1.25 -0.05
CA VAL A 5 -2.94 0.50 -0.78
C VAL A 5 -3.08 0.77 -2.27
N TYR A 6 -2.02 1.30 -2.87
CA TYR A 6 -1.96 1.55 -4.31
C TYR A 6 -1.28 0.36 -4.97
N THR A 7 -2.01 -0.33 -5.83
CA THR A 7 -1.60 -1.61 -6.41
C THR A 7 -1.62 -1.60 -7.94
N ARG A 8 -1.06 -2.64 -8.53
CA ARG A 8 -1.19 -2.94 -9.96
C ARG A 8 -1.35 -4.43 -10.15
N ASP A 9 -1.81 -4.83 -11.35
CA ASP A 9 -1.88 -6.23 -11.70
C ASP A 9 -0.48 -6.85 -11.81
N GLY A 10 -0.37 -8.14 -11.52
CA GLY A 10 0.87 -8.87 -11.64
C GLY A 10 1.94 -8.48 -10.63
N CYS A 11 1.53 -7.98 -9.46
CA CYS A 11 2.43 -7.51 -8.42
C CYS A 11 2.34 -8.42 -7.20
N PRO A 12 3.31 -9.34 -7.00
CA PRO A 12 3.26 -10.25 -5.84
C PRO A 12 3.27 -9.53 -4.49
N TYR A 13 4.06 -8.45 -4.36
CA TYR A 13 4.11 -7.68 -3.11
C TYR A 13 2.82 -6.93 -2.85
N CYS A 14 2.10 -6.53 -3.89
CA CYS A 14 0.77 -5.94 -3.75
C CYS A 14 -0.20 -6.94 -3.14
N THR A 15 -0.18 -8.16 -3.64
CA THR A 15 -1.01 -9.26 -3.10
C THR A 15 -0.62 -9.57 -1.65
N LYS A 16 0.67 -9.60 -1.36
CA LYS A 16 1.17 -9.92 -0.03
C LYS A 16 0.70 -8.91 1.01
N ILE A 17 0.82 -7.62 0.74
CA ILE A 17 0.42 -6.61 1.72
C ILE A 17 -1.10 -6.59 1.93
N GLN A 18 -1.86 -6.81 0.86
CA GLN A 18 -3.31 -6.93 0.99
C GLN A 18 -3.68 -8.08 1.91
N GLU A 19 -3.02 -9.22 1.75
CA GLU A 19 -3.25 -10.39 2.57
C GLU A 19 -2.90 -10.14 4.04
N VAL A 20 -1.77 -9.48 4.29
CA VAL A 20 -1.35 -9.13 5.66
C VAL A 20 -2.40 -8.26 6.34
N LEU A 21 -2.87 -7.22 5.65
CA LEU A 21 -3.87 -6.31 6.22
C LEU A 21 -5.19 -7.02 6.46
N ARG A 22 -5.60 -7.91 5.55
CA ARG A 22 -6.83 -8.68 5.69
C ARG A 22 -6.75 -9.62 6.89
N LEU A 23 -5.66 -10.37 7.02
CA LEU A 23 -5.47 -11.32 8.12
C LEU A 23 -5.37 -10.62 9.47
N ALA A 24 -4.80 -9.43 9.51
CA ALA A 24 -4.71 -8.63 10.72
C ALA A 24 -6.01 -7.90 11.04
N GLU A 25 -7.02 -8.02 10.17
CA GLU A 25 -8.32 -7.37 10.34
C GLU A 25 -8.22 -5.85 10.45
N LEU A 26 -7.27 -5.27 9.71
CA LEU A 26 -7.06 -3.82 9.69
C LEU A 26 -7.86 -3.22 8.53
N ARG A 27 -8.56 -2.12 8.80
CA ARG A 27 -9.34 -1.43 7.78
C ARG A 27 -8.42 -0.92 6.67
N HIS A 28 -8.78 -1.22 5.42
CA HIS A 28 -7.98 -0.77 4.29
C HIS A 28 -8.84 -0.61 3.03
N VAL A 29 -8.35 0.23 2.12
CA VAL A 29 -8.94 0.46 0.80
C VAL A 29 -7.87 0.12 -0.23
N ILE A 30 -8.26 -0.56 -1.29
CA ILE A 30 -7.36 -0.97 -2.37
C ILE A 30 -7.68 -0.14 -3.61
N TYR A 31 -6.68 0.59 -4.10
CA TYR A 31 -6.75 1.27 -5.40
C TYR A 31 -5.86 0.54 -6.39
N LYS A 32 -6.36 0.40 -7.61
CA LYS A 32 -5.68 -0.36 -8.65
C LYS A 32 -5.35 0.54 -9.84
N LEU A 33 -4.11 0.44 -10.33
CA LEU A 33 -3.65 1.17 -11.51
C LEU A 33 -4.57 0.91 -12.71
N ASP A 34 -4.90 1.97 -13.42
CA ASP A 34 -5.74 1.97 -14.61
C ASP A 34 -7.22 1.65 -14.36
N ARG A 35 -7.58 1.37 -13.13
CA ARG A 35 -8.98 1.28 -12.69
C ARG A 35 -9.34 2.50 -11.84
N ASP A 36 -8.48 2.85 -10.88
CA ASP A 36 -8.76 3.89 -9.88
C ASP A 36 -7.80 5.09 -9.99
N PHE A 37 -6.65 4.92 -10.61
CA PHE A 37 -5.65 5.97 -10.81
C PHE A 37 -4.77 5.62 -12.00
N ASP A 38 -4.00 6.59 -12.51
CA ASP A 38 -3.05 6.36 -13.59
C ASP A 38 -1.61 6.57 -13.10
N ARG A 39 -0.64 6.23 -13.96
CA ARG A 39 0.78 6.33 -13.59
C ARG A 39 1.23 7.77 -13.34
N GLU A 40 0.69 8.72 -14.09
CA GLU A 40 1.04 10.13 -13.91
C GLU A 40 0.66 10.61 -12.52
N SER A 41 -0.57 10.33 -12.09
CA SER A 41 -1.04 10.66 -10.74
C SER A 41 -0.21 9.97 -9.68
N PHE A 42 0.12 8.71 -9.90
CA PHE A 42 0.89 7.89 -8.96
C PHE A 42 2.28 8.48 -8.77
N TYR A 43 2.99 8.76 -9.85
CA TYR A 43 4.34 9.35 -9.75
C TYR A 43 4.30 10.78 -9.23
N GLY A 44 3.23 11.51 -9.48
CA GLY A 44 3.02 12.84 -8.91
C GLY A 44 2.89 12.79 -7.39
N GLN A 45 2.24 11.75 -6.88
CA GLN A 45 2.03 11.59 -5.44
C GLN A 45 3.23 10.96 -4.73
N PHE A 46 3.84 9.94 -5.31
CA PHE A 46 4.87 9.14 -4.65
C PHE A 46 6.28 9.37 -5.16
N GLY A 47 6.44 10.12 -6.26
CA GLY A 47 7.73 10.42 -6.84
C GLY A 47 8.06 9.56 -8.05
N GLN A 48 8.92 10.08 -8.94
CA GLN A 48 9.40 9.35 -10.11
C GLN A 48 10.19 8.12 -9.64
N GLY A 49 9.92 7.00 -10.27
CA GLY A 49 10.58 5.75 -9.92
C GLY A 49 9.99 5.04 -8.73
N ALA A 50 8.89 5.53 -8.17
CA ALA A 50 8.20 4.85 -7.07
C ALA A 50 7.74 3.47 -7.54
N THR A 51 7.83 2.48 -6.65
CA THR A 51 7.45 1.11 -6.92
C THR A 51 6.09 0.77 -6.33
N PHE A 52 5.52 -0.35 -6.76
CA PHE A 52 4.28 -0.88 -6.21
C PHE A 52 4.59 -2.02 -5.24
N PRO A 53 3.80 -2.16 -4.18
CA PRO A 53 2.70 -1.30 -3.75
C PRO A 53 3.22 -0.03 -3.05
N GLN A 54 2.33 0.95 -2.89
CA GLN A 54 2.56 2.07 -1.98
C GLN A 54 1.42 2.09 -0.99
N VAL A 55 1.74 2.23 0.29
CA VAL A 55 0.76 2.18 1.37
C VAL A 55 0.77 3.50 2.13
N VAL A 56 -0.42 4.04 2.34
CA VAL A 56 -0.64 5.28 3.08
C VAL A 56 -1.49 4.95 4.30
N LEU A 57 -1.02 5.35 5.48
CA LEU A 57 -1.81 5.24 6.71
C LEU A 57 -2.35 6.62 7.05
N ASN A 58 -3.66 6.77 6.96
CA ASN A 58 -4.33 8.06 7.04
C ASN A 58 -3.74 9.03 6.00
N THR A 59 -2.81 9.91 6.38
CA THR A 59 -2.13 10.82 5.46
C THR A 59 -0.64 10.56 5.36
N GLU A 60 -0.11 9.56 6.07
CA GLU A 60 1.31 9.26 6.12
C GLU A 60 1.68 8.15 5.14
N ASN A 61 2.65 8.42 4.27
CA ASN A 61 3.15 7.42 3.34
C ASN A 61 4.11 6.48 4.08
N LEU A 62 3.73 5.22 4.20
CA LEU A 62 4.57 4.21 4.87
C LEU A 62 5.61 3.59 3.93
N GLY A 63 5.40 3.68 2.62
CA GLY A 63 6.27 3.04 1.64
C GLY A 63 5.65 1.79 1.06
N GLY A 64 6.48 0.80 0.73
CA GLY A 64 6.05 -0.45 0.11
C GLY A 64 5.65 -1.53 1.10
N CYS A 65 5.62 -2.77 0.61
CA CYS A 65 5.22 -3.91 1.42
C CYS A 65 6.14 -4.11 2.63
N THR A 66 7.45 -4.11 2.41
CA THR A 66 8.42 -4.35 3.48
C THR A 66 8.32 -3.29 4.58
N GLU A 67 8.29 -2.02 4.18
CA GLU A 67 8.20 -0.90 5.12
C GLU A 67 6.89 -0.96 5.91
N THR A 68 5.80 -1.32 5.24
CA THR A 68 4.49 -1.42 5.90
C THR A 68 4.47 -2.56 6.92
N VAL A 69 4.99 -3.73 6.55
CA VAL A 69 5.07 -4.87 7.49
C VAL A 69 5.91 -4.50 8.70
N GLN A 70 7.03 -3.80 8.48
CA GLN A 70 7.89 -3.35 9.57
C GLN A 70 7.12 -2.41 10.52
N TYR A 71 6.38 -1.46 9.96
CA TYR A 71 5.53 -0.56 10.75
C TYR A 71 4.52 -1.32 11.59
N LEU A 72 3.84 -2.31 10.97
CA LEU A 72 2.83 -3.11 11.68
C LEU A 72 3.43 -3.88 12.84
N LYS A 73 4.61 -4.46 12.65
CA LYS A 73 5.32 -5.19 13.70
C LYS A 73 5.75 -4.27 14.84
N GLU A 74 6.31 -3.11 14.51
CA GLU A 74 6.77 -2.15 15.51
C GLU A 74 5.64 -1.60 16.35
N ASN A 75 4.42 -1.58 15.81
CA ASN A 75 3.24 -1.08 16.51
C ASN A 75 2.34 -2.20 17.04
N ASN A 76 2.82 -3.43 17.02
CA ASN A 76 2.10 -4.61 17.54
C ASN A 76 0.73 -4.81 16.89
N LEU A 77 0.65 -4.52 15.59
CA LEU A 77 -0.60 -4.68 14.82
C LEU A 77 -0.64 -6.03 14.09
N VAL A 78 0.47 -6.73 14.04
CA VAL A 78 0.56 -8.10 13.49
C VAL A 78 1.44 -8.95 14.39
#